data_57e9c6555f6e6d0963f89ba7006350da
#
_entry.id   57e9c6555f6e6d0963f89ba7006350da
#
_cell.length_a   1.000
_cell.length_b   1.000
_cell.length_c   1.000
_cell.angle_alpha   90.00
_cell.angle_beta   90.00
_cell.angle_gamma   90.00
#
_symmetry.space_group_name_H-M   'P 1'
#
loop_
_entity.id
_entity.type
_entity.pdbx_description
1 polymer ?
#
loop_
_entity_poly.entity_id
_entity_poly.type
_entity_poly.pdbx_seq_one_letter_code
_entity_poly.pdbx_strand_id
1 'polypeptide(L)'
;MLYAVHCVDAKGVDELRSSHLAPHKEYLVGQKHILVVGGALFTEGTDELLGSLYIVNVASREAAEAFSKGDPFTQAGVFGTVTITAMRKSHWNPASA
;
A
#
# COMPACT_ATOMS: atom_id res chain seq x y z
N MET A 1 4.46 -11.24 -11.75
CA MET A 1 5.11 -11.58 -10.47
C MET A 1 4.51 -10.77 -9.35
N LEU A 2 4.30 -11.38 -8.19
CA LEU A 2 3.70 -10.69 -7.05
C LEU A 2 4.77 -10.06 -6.17
N TYR A 3 4.45 -8.88 -5.65
CA TYR A 3 5.26 -8.18 -4.66
C TYR A 3 4.38 -7.70 -3.52
N ALA A 4 4.85 -7.90 -2.29
CA ALA A 4 4.24 -7.32 -1.11
C ALA A 4 4.90 -5.95 -0.87
N VAL A 5 4.09 -4.91 -0.83
CA VAL A 5 4.52 -3.54 -0.55
C VAL A 5 4.00 -3.18 0.83
N HIS A 6 4.86 -3.23 1.82
CA HIS A 6 4.52 -2.95 3.22
C HIS A 6 5.01 -1.55 3.59
N CYS A 7 4.07 -0.71 3.96
CA CYS A 7 4.33 0.69 4.32
C CYS A 7 4.05 0.88 5.80
N VAL A 8 5.01 1.46 6.50
CA VAL A 8 4.86 1.83 7.91
C VAL A 8 4.78 3.35 8.00
N ASP A 9 3.73 3.87 8.62
CA ASP A 9 3.53 5.31 8.77
C ASP A 9 4.66 5.94 9.56
N ALA A 10 5.06 7.14 9.17
CA ALA A 10 5.91 7.99 9.97
C ALA A 10 5.12 8.47 11.21
N LYS A 11 5.82 8.96 12.21
CA LYS A 11 5.16 9.49 13.42
C LYS A 11 4.44 10.80 13.13
N GLY A 12 3.25 10.97 13.72
CA GLY A 12 2.53 12.23 13.67
C GLY A 12 1.98 12.61 12.31
N VAL A 13 1.57 11.63 11.48
CA VAL A 13 1.12 11.88 10.11
C VAL A 13 -0.41 11.81 9.94
N ASP A 14 -1.19 11.80 11.01
CA ASP A 14 -2.64 11.67 10.93
C ASP A 14 -3.28 12.76 10.07
N GLU A 15 -2.88 14.01 10.28
CA GLU A 15 -3.36 15.14 9.51
C GLU A 15 -2.89 15.07 8.05
N LEU A 16 -1.65 14.66 7.84
CA LEU A 16 -1.08 14.49 6.51
C LEU A 16 -1.81 13.38 5.73
N ARG A 17 -2.14 12.28 6.41
CA ARG A 17 -2.98 11.21 5.84
C ARG A 17 -4.33 11.74 5.42
N SER A 18 -5.01 12.49 6.30
CA SER A 18 -6.33 13.03 6.02
C SER A 18 -6.33 13.96 4.82
N SER A 19 -5.35 14.86 4.75
CA SER A 19 -5.27 15.85 3.67
C SER A 19 -4.91 15.25 2.31
N HIS A 20 -4.25 14.09 2.28
CA HIS A 20 -3.84 13.41 1.04
C HIS A 20 -4.67 12.16 0.73
N LEU A 21 -5.72 11.89 1.52
CA LEU A 21 -6.51 10.66 1.37
C LEU A 21 -7.22 10.58 0.02
N ALA A 22 -7.86 11.67 -0.41
CA ALA A 22 -8.60 11.68 -1.67
C ALA A 22 -7.71 11.39 -2.89
N PRO A 23 -6.59 12.09 -3.10
CA PRO A 23 -5.69 11.76 -4.22
C PRO A 23 -5.06 10.37 -4.09
N HIS A 24 -4.78 9.90 -2.86
CA HIS A 24 -4.29 8.54 -2.63
C HIS A 24 -5.29 7.49 -3.11
N LYS A 25 -6.56 7.62 -2.72
CA LYS A 25 -7.61 6.70 -3.16
C LYS A 25 -7.80 6.71 -4.67
N GLU A 26 -7.79 7.89 -5.27
CA GLU A 26 -7.89 8.05 -6.72
C GLU A 26 -6.73 7.36 -7.43
N TYR A 27 -5.52 7.52 -6.92
CA TYR A 27 -4.34 6.83 -7.45
C TYR A 27 -4.52 5.30 -7.43
N LEU A 28 -4.95 4.75 -6.30
CA LEU A 28 -5.13 3.29 -6.17
C LEU A 28 -6.21 2.76 -7.12
N VAL A 29 -7.29 3.49 -7.31
CA VAL A 29 -8.34 3.14 -8.30
C VAL A 29 -7.72 3.05 -9.71
N GLY A 30 -6.83 3.97 -10.05
CA GLY A 30 -6.12 3.96 -11.33
C GLY A 30 -5.13 2.79 -11.47
N GLN A 31 -4.75 2.16 -10.37
CA GLN A 31 -3.79 1.04 -10.33
C GLN A 31 -4.47 -0.33 -10.23
N LYS A 32 -5.79 -0.41 -10.35
CA LYS A 32 -6.52 -1.67 -10.15
C LYS A 32 -6.14 -2.79 -11.12
N HIS A 33 -5.51 -2.45 -12.25
CA HIS A 33 -5.01 -3.44 -13.22
C HIS A 33 -3.80 -4.23 -12.70
N ILE A 34 -3.11 -3.73 -11.67
CA ILE A 34 -1.98 -4.39 -11.03
C ILE A 34 -2.19 -4.66 -9.55
N LEU A 35 -3.07 -3.91 -8.89
CA LEU A 35 -3.32 -4.01 -7.45
C LEU A 35 -4.26 -5.19 -7.17
N VAL A 36 -3.70 -6.27 -6.63
CA VAL A 36 -4.44 -7.50 -6.32
C VAL A 36 -5.31 -7.31 -5.09
N VAL A 37 -4.72 -6.78 -4.02
CA VAL A 37 -5.40 -6.46 -2.77
C VAL A 37 -4.57 -5.42 -2.04
N GLY A 38 -5.24 -4.54 -1.32
CA GLY A 38 -4.56 -3.54 -0.51
C GLY A 38 -5.47 -2.99 0.56
N GLY A 39 -4.88 -2.49 1.62
CA GLY A 39 -5.63 -1.90 2.72
C GLY A 39 -4.75 -1.26 3.76
N ALA A 40 -5.40 -0.56 4.67
CA ALA A 40 -4.75 0.05 5.81
C ALA A 40 -4.54 -0.96 6.94
N LEU A 41 -3.42 -0.84 7.62
CA LEU A 41 -3.12 -1.58 8.84
C LEU A 41 -3.41 -0.69 10.03
N PHE A 42 -4.06 -1.23 11.05
CA PHE A 42 -4.49 -0.45 12.21
C PHE A 42 -4.43 -1.26 13.49
N THR A 43 -4.43 -0.57 14.62
CA THR A 43 -4.48 -1.19 15.94
C THR A 43 -5.93 -1.53 16.28
N GLU A 44 -6.21 -2.79 16.57
CA GLU A 44 -7.53 -3.21 17.01
C GLU A 44 -7.94 -2.45 18.28
N GLY A 45 -9.18 -2.03 18.33
CA GLY A 45 -9.77 -1.37 19.48
C GLY A 45 -9.65 0.14 19.47
N THR A 46 -8.61 0.70 18.88
CA THR A 46 -8.41 2.16 18.81
C THR A 46 -8.58 2.72 17.40
N ASP A 47 -8.50 1.85 16.38
CA ASP A 47 -8.50 2.22 14.96
C ASP A 47 -7.32 3.13 14.57
N GLU A 48 -6.28 3.19 15.40
CA GLU A 48 -5.07 3.93 15.08
C GLU A 48 -4.41 3.34 13.84
N LEU A 49 -4.15 4.16 12.83
CA LEU A 49 -3.52 3.73 11.59
C LEU A 49 -2.02 3.54 11.78
N LEU A 50 -1.50 2.41 11.33
CA LEU A 50 -0.11 2.01 11.45
C LEU A 50 0.63 2.05 10.11
N GLY A 51 -0.09 1.91 9.02
CA GLY A 51 0.50 1.82 7.70
C GLY A 51 -0.46 1.24 6.69
N SER A 52 0.11 0.63 5.66
CA SER A 52 -0.66 0.02 4.57
C SER A 52 0.06 -1.21 4.04
N LEU A 53 -0.71 -2.14 3.49
CA LEU A 53 -0.15 -3.32 2.83
C LEU A 53 -0.82 -3.49 1.47
N TYR A 54 0.00 -3.64 0.44
CA TYR A 54 -0.47 -3.87 -0.93
C TYR A 54 0.20 -5.10 -1.50
N ILE A 55 -0.58 -5.89 -2.25
CA ILE A 55 -0.03 -6.95 -3.09
C ILE A 55 -0.26 -6.51 -4.53
N VAL A 56 0.82 -6.37 -5.28
CA VAL A 56 0.78 -5.95 -6.68
C VAL A 56 1.33 -7.05 -7.58
N ASN A 57 0.74 -7.18 -8.79
CA ASN A 57 1.21 -8.10 -9.81
C ASN A 57 1.83 -7.29 -10.95
N VAL A 58 3.15 -7.29 -11.01
CA VAL A 58 3.91 -6.49 -11.97
C VAL A 58 5.06 -7.31 -12.55
N ALA A 59 5.67 -6.79 -13.62
CA ALA A 59 6.72 -7.51 -14.35
C ALA A 59 8.07 -7.55 -13.61
N SER A 60 8.34 -6.57 -12.73
CA SER A 60 9.66 -6.41 -12.11
C SER A 60 9.57 -5.68 -10.78
N ARG A 61 10.66 -5.77 -10.02
CA ARG A 61 10.81 -5.00 -8.78
C ARG A 61 10.74 -3.50 -9.07
N GLU A 62 11.32 -3.03 -10.16
CA GLU A 62 11.30 -1.63 -10.54
C GLU A 62 9.87 -1.14 -10.76
N ALA A 63 9.01 -1.98 -11.32
CA ALA A 63 7.59 -1.66 -11.49
C ALA A 63 6.86 -1.57 -10.14
N ALA A 64 7.20 -2.43 -9.17
CA ALA A 64 6.66 -2.35 -7.82
C ALA A 64 7.13 -1.08 -7.11
N GLU A 65 8.39 -0.71 -7.27
CA GLU A 65 8.93 0.54 -6.73
C GLU A 65 8.25 1.77 -7.36
N ALA A 66 7.99 1.74 -8.67
CA ALA A 66 7.28 2.81 -9.37
C ALA A 66 5.85 2.96 -8.85
N PHE A 67 5.16 1.84 -8.57
CA PHE A 67 3.85 1.87 -7.94
C PHE A 67 3.89 2.61 -6.59
N SER A 68 4.85 2.27 -5.74
CA SER A 68 5.00 2.91 -4.44
C SER A 68 5.33 4.40 -4.56
N LYS A 69 6.25 4.75 -5.44
CA LYS A 69 6.68 6.15 -5.64
C LYS A 69 5.58 7.04 -6.22
N GLY A 70 4.67 6.47 -6.99
CA GLY A 70 3.54 7.19 -7.58
C GLY A 70 2.43 7.51 -6.60
N ASP A 71 2.40 6.84 -5.44
CA ASP A 71 1.36 7.04 -4.44
C ASP A 71 1.50 8.41 -3.78
N PRO A 72 0.43 9.24 -3.79
CA PRO A 72 0.45 10.52 -3.08
C PRO A 72 0.82 10.43 -1.61
N PHE A 73 0.52 9.33 -0.92
CA PHE A 73 0.97 9.13 0.46
C PHE A 73 2.49 9.02 0.54
N THR A 74 3.11 8.29 -0.36
CA THR A 74 4.57 8.20 -0.41
C THR A 74 5.19 9.55 -0.70
N GLN A 75 4.65 10.28 -1.66
CA GLN A 75 5.16 11.58 -2.08
C GLN A 75 5.03 12.63 -0.97
N ALA A 76 3.98 12.55 -0.17
CA ALA A 76 3.72 13.48 0.94
C ALA A 76 4.50 13.16 2.20
N GLY A 77 5.16 12.00 2.28
CA GLY A 77 5.91 11.61 3.45
C GLY A 77 5.08 10.96 4.56
N VAL A 78 3.90 10.41 4.21
CA VAL A 78 3.07 9.67 5.17
C VAL A 78 3.79 8.42 5.63
N PHE A 79 4.46 7.70 4.71
CA PHE A 79 5.18 6.47 5.04
C PHE A 79 6.61 6.78 5.47
N GLY A 80 6.97 6.32 6.66
CA GLY A 80 8.34 6.40 7.17
C GLY A 80 9.23 5.32 6.58
N THR A 81 8.67 4.14 6.30
CA THR A 81 9.39 3.00 5.73
C THR A 81 8.49 2.28 4.72
N VAL A 82 9.07 1.92 3.58
CA VAL A 82 8.42 1.08 2.58
C VAL A 82 9.32 -0.11 2.30
N THR A 83 8.80 -1.32 2.50
CA THR A 83 9.52 -2.56 2.23
C THR A 83 8.83 -3.31 1.10
N ILE A 84 9.55 -3.63 0.05
CA ILE A 84 9.05 -4.35 -1.11
C ILE A 84 9.70 -5.71 -1.18
N THR A 85 8.89 -6.77 -1.10
CA THR A 85 9.36 -8.16 -1.07
C THR A 85 8.64 -8.97 -2.13
N ALA A 86 9.39 -9.73 -2.91
CA ALA A 86 8.82 -10.66 -3.88
C ALA A 86 8.02 -11.74 -3.15
N MET A 87 6.85 -12.08 -3.69
CA MET A 87 5.95 -13.06 -3.09
C MET A 87 5.59 -14.13 -4.10
N ARG A 88 5.61 -15.38 -3.66
CA ARG A 88 5.14 -16.52 -4.47
C ARG A 88 3.72 -16.85 -4.05
N LYS A 89 2.82 -16.93 -5.03
CA LYS A 89 1.43 -17.32 -4.78
C LYS A 89 1.34 -18.84 -4.66
N SER A 90 1.36 -19.35 -3.44
CA SER A 90 1.22 -20.79 -3.15
C SER A 90 -0.23 -21.18 -2.86
N HIS A 91 -1.00 -20.27 -2.27
CA HIS A 91 -2.42 -20.46 -1.95
C HIS A 91 -3.18 -19.21 -2.39
N TRP A 92 -4.26 -19.42 -3.13
CA TRP A 92 -5.09 -18.31 -3.60
C TRP A 92 -6.56 -18.71 -3.49
N ASN A 93 -7.26 -18.13 -2.53
CA ASN A 93 -8.65 -18.45 -2.19
C ASN A 93 -9.46 -17.15 -2.10
N PRO A 94 -9.76 -16.50 -3.22
CA PRO A 94 -10.45 -15.20 -3.21
C PRO A 94 -11.84 -15.26 -2.57
N ALA A 95 -12.48 -16.42 -2.58
CA ALA A 95 -13.79 -16.62 -1.94
C ALA A 95 -13.75 -16.44 -0.42
N SER A 96 -12.56 -16.48 0.19
CA SER A 96 -12.38 -16.28 1.63
C SER A 96 -12.12 -14.82 2.01
N ALA A 97 -12.08 -13.93 1.03
CA ALA A 97 -11.76 -12.52 1.27
C ALA A 97 -12.92 -11.73 1.89
#